data_bf83bb1486e19ce9a3fa2f65a086f933
#
_entry.id   bf83bb1486e19ce9a3fa2f65a086f933
#
_cell.length_a   1.000
_cell.length_b   1.000
_cell.length_c   1.000
_cell.angle_alpha   90.00
_cell.angle_beta   90.00
_cell.angle_gamma   90.00
#
_symmetry.space_group_name_H-M   'P 1'
#
loop_
_entity.id
_entity.type
_entity.pdbx_description
1 polymer ?
#
loop_
_entity_poly.entity_id
_entity_poly.type
_entity_poly.pdbx_seq_one_letter_code
_entity_poly.pdbx_strand_id
1 'polypeptide(L)'
;WAYDTLRPLLMRAGDLTPMEKAERRVLVMANPGHGLEKMQASAAIYLGMQLLLPGEWAPSHRHTPNAVRMIVEGEGAWTTVDGEKCPMARGDLILTPTGLWHEHGHDGDQPVVWLDVLDLPIVYFMEASYVLPGERQAVKASRGDRAWSRAGVVPSPVFARSDKRNPVLRYPWAEARAALLGLAADQPELDAVQVTYVNPETGEDAENILGFYALMLRPGQTLRLPARSPAQVFHLIEGRVQAQIVDRTFTLAEADTCCAPGYEAVTLTNLHPDAPSFVFIADESPLHRKLGVYETR
;
A
#
# COMPACT_ATOMS: atom_id res chain seq x y z
N TRP A 1 3.34 -11.39 -9.63
CA TRP A 1 1.89 -11.46 -9.88
C TRP A 1 1.53 -10.47 -10.97
N ALA A 2 1.12 -11.00 -12.13
CA ALA A 2 0.71 -10.19 -13.27
C ALA A 2 -0.78 -9.78 -13.11
N TYR A 3 -1.07 -8.49 -13.21
CA TYR A 3 -2.43 -7.97 -13.04
C TYR A 3 -3.37 -8.45 -14.14
N ASP A 4 -2.89 -8.58 -15.37
CA ASP A 4 -3.65 -9.13 -16.49
C ASP A 4 -4.15 -10.56 -16.24
N THR A 5 -3.46 -11.30 -15.38
CA THR A 5 -3.89 -12.63 -14.93
C THR A 5 -4.86 -12.55 -13.75
N LEU A 6 -4.62 -11.63 -12.80
CA LEU A 6 -5.43 -11.51 -11.58
C LEU A 6 -6.79 -10.85 -11.86
N ARG A 7 -6.82 -9.81 -12.69
CA ARG A 7 -8.04 -9.02 -12.95
C ARG A 7 -9.21 -9.85 -13.45
N PRO A 8 -9.06 -10.72 -14.47
CA PRO A 8 -10.14 -11.60 -14.90
C PRO A 8 -10.66 -12.54 -13.80
N LEU A 9 -9.78 -13.03 -12.94
CA LEU A 9 -10.15 -13.87 -11.80
C LEU A 9 -10.94 -13.10 -10.75
N LEU A 10 -10.56 -11.86 -10.47
CA LEU A 10 -11.30 -10.95 -9.59
C LEU A 10 -12.69 -10.65 -10.12
N MET A 11 -12.80 -10.30 -11.41
CA MET A 11 -14.09 -10.05 -12.05
C MET A 11 -14.97 -11.29 -11.99
N ARG A 12 -14.40 -12.47 -12.27
CA ARG A 12 -15.12 -13.73 -12.16
C ARG A 12 -15.59 -14.02 -10.72
N ALA A 13 -14.78 -13.68 -9.72
CA ALA A 13 -15.21 -13.78 -8.32
C ALA A 13 -16.38 -12.84 -8.02
N GLY A 14 -16.39 -11.64 -8.63
CA GLY A 14 -17.50 -10.69 -8.57
C GLY A 14 -18.80 -11.28 -9.10
N ASP A 15 -18.74 -11.91 -10.26
CA ASP A 15 -19.92 -12.57 -10.90
C ASP A 15 -20.47 -13.74 -10.07
N LEU A 16 -19.58 -14.51 -9.42
CA LEU A 16 -19.95 -15.75 -8.73
C LEU A 16 -20.41 -15.53 -7.29
N THR A 17 -19.91 -14.48 -6.63
CA THR A 17 -20.12 -14.32 -5.19
C THR A 17 -20.50 -12.87 -4.88
N PRO A 18 -21.79 -12.59 -4.65
CA PRO A 18 -22.22 -11.26 -4.25
C PRO A 18 -21.64 -10.88 -2.88
N MET A 19 -21.50 -9.58 -2.61
CA MET A 19 -20.82 -9.05 -1.42
C MET A 19 -21.45 -9.54 -0.12
N GLU A 20 -22.75 -9.74 -0.06
CA GLU A 20 -23.47 -10.23 1.12
C GLU A 20 -23.00 -11.63 1.58
N LYS A 21 -22.47 -12.43 0.63
CA LYS A 21 -21.95 -13.78 0.90
C LYS A 21 -20.43 -13.80 1.06
N ALA A 22 -19.74 -12.89 0.35
CA ALA A 22 -18.28 -12.87 0.32
C ALA A 22 -17.68 -12.15 1.52
N GLU A 23 -18.40 -11.19 2.14
CA GLU A 23 -17.87 -10.19 3.05
C GLU A 23 -16.71 -9.40 2.42
N ARG A 24 -15.77 -10.12 1.82
CA ARG A 24 -14.59 -9.60 1.09
C ARG A 24 -14.30 -10.50 -0.11
N ARG A 25 -14.15 -9.90 -1.29
CA ARG A 25 -13.66 -10.59 -2.50
C ARG A 25 -12.19 -10.28 -2.69
N VAL A 26 -11.35 -11.16 -2.19
CA VAL A 26 -9.89 -11.02 -2.16
C VAL A 26 -9.24 -12.21 -2.83
N LEU A 27 -8.30 -11.96 -3.74
CA LEU A 27 -7.33 -12.94 -4.18
C LEU A 27 -6.06 -12.77 -3.35
N VAL A 28 -5.74 -13.76 -2.54
CA VAL A 28 -4.51 -13.76 -1.73
C VAL A 28 -3.31 -14.01 -2.63
N MET A 29 -2.36 -13.08 -2.62
CA MET A 29 -1.14 -13.13 -3.40
C MET A 29 -0.05 -13.84 -2.58
N ALA A 30 -0.23 -15.14 -2.36
CA ALA A 30 0.69 -15.94 -1.58
C ALA A 30 1.99 -16.21 -2.35
N ASN A 31 3.11 -16.19 -1.65
CA ASN A 31 4.41 -16.55 -2.18
C ASN A 31 4.63 -18.06 -2.05
N PRO A 32 4.78 -18.81 -3.16
CA PRO A 32 4.98 -20.26 -3.11
C PRO A 32 6.21 -20.69 -2.29
N GLY A 33 7.22 -19.83 -2.17
CA GLY A 33 8.43 -20.10 -1.39
C GLY A 33 8.17 -20.19 0.12
N HIS A 34 7.07 -19.63 0.61
CA HIS A 34 6.62 -19.73 2.01
C HIS A 34 5.58 -20.83 2.24
N GLY A 35 5.03 -21.41 1.16
CA GLY A 35 3.87 -22.31 1.20
C GLY A 35 2.56 -21.52 1.06
N LEU A 36 1.72 -21.96 0.10
CA LEU A 36 0.49 -21.24 -0.25
C LEU A 36 -0.51 -21.17 0.91
N GLU A 37 -0.50 -22.15 1.80
CA GLU A 37 -1.36 -22.25 2.98
C GLU A 37 -1.07 -21.16 4.01
N LYS A 38 0.11 -20.55 4.01
CA LYS A 38 0.48 -19.47 4.93
C LYS A 38 -0.05 -18.12 4.52
N MET A 39 -0.56 -17.98 3.28
CA MET A 39 -1.17 -16.76 2.76
C MET A 39 -0.29 -15.51 2.96
N GLN A 40 1.01 -15.61 2.78
CA GLN A 40 1.96 -14.50 2.97
C GLN A 40 2.84 -14.28 1.74
N ALA A 41 3.22 -13.04 1.50
CA ALA A 41 4.18 -12.64 0.47
C ALA A 41 5.62 -12.66 1.01
N SER A 42 5.80 -12.28 2.28
CA SER A 42 7.05 -12.37 3.02
C SER A 42 6.79 -12.81 4.46
N ALA A 43 7.82 -12.81 5.30
CA ALA A 43 7.70 -13.17 6.72
C ALA A 43 6.69 -12.29 7.48
N ALA A 44 6.59 -11.01 7.14
CA ALA A 44 5.70 -10.07 7.82
C ALA A 44 4.61 -9.47 6.92
N ILE A 45 4.66 -9.67 5.59
CA ILE A 45 3.77 -9.02 4.64
C ILE A 45 2.74 -10.02 4.08
N TYR A 46 1.46 -9.69 4.25
CA TYR A 46 0.34 -10.24 3.51
C TYR A 46 0.02 -9.32 2.32
N LEU A 47 -0.33 -9.91 1.18
CA LEU A 47 -0.86 -9.21 0.01
C LEU A 47 -2.20 -9.80 -0.40
N GLY A 48 -3.17 -8.93 -0.64
CA GLY A 48 -4.48 -9.29 -1.17
C GLY A 48 -4.94 -8.33 -2.24
N MET A 49 -5.39 -8.85 -3.39
CA MET A 49 -6.03 -8.02 -4.42
C MET A 49 -7.54 -8.08 -4.22
N GLN A 50 -8.15 -6.95 -3.85
CA GLN A 50 -9.57 -6.87 -3.49
C GLN A 50 -10.37 -6.12 -4.54
N LEU A 51 -11.61 -6.56 -4.76
CA LEU A 51 -12.58 -5.98 -5.71
C LEU A 51 -13.84 -5.50 -5.01
N LEU A 52 -14.29 -4.31 -5.40
CA LEU A 52 -15.62 -3.77 -5.09
C LEU A 52 -16.30 -3.32 -6.39
N LEU A 53 -17.51 -3.81 -6.64
CA LEU A 53 -18.32 -3.45 -7.80
C LEU A 53 -19.22 -2.23 -7.50
N PRO A 54 -19.71 -1.52 -8.54
CA PRO A 54 -20.62 -0.40 -8.36
C PRO A 54 -21.83 -0.74 -7.48
N GLY A 55 -22.13 0.17 -6.54
CA GLY A 55 -23.26 0.02 -5.60
C GLY A 55 -23.04 -0.95 -4.45
N GLU A 56 -21.89 -1.63 -4.39
CA GLU A 56 -21.60 -2.57 -3.30
C GLU A 56 -21.11 -1.88 -2.03
N TRP A 57 -21.35 -2.56 -0.93
CA TRP A 57 -20.88 -2.17 0.38
C TRP A 57 -20.30 -3.39 1.10
N ALA A 58 -19.03 -3.30 1.49
CA ALA A 58 -18.34 -4.31 2.29
C ALA A 58 -18.48 -3.95 3.78
N PRO A 59 -19.02 -4.88 4.61
CA PRO A 59 -19.42 -4.59 5.99
C PRO A 59 -18.30 -4.07 6.88
N SER A 60 -18.68 -3.27 7.87
CA SER A 60 -17.78 -2.74 8.89
C SER A 60 -17.17 -3.88 9.72
N HIS A 61 -15.90 -3.75 9.98
CA HIS A 61 -15.15 -4.64 10.88
C HIS A 61 -13.93 -3.89 11.45
N ARG A 62 -13.28 -4.51 12.42
CA ARG A 62 -11.96 -4.09 12.90
C ARG A 62 -11.07 -5.31 13.14
N HIS A 63 -9.80 -5.13 12.96
CA HIS A 63 -8.79 -6.17 13.21
C HIS A 63 -7.51 -5.58 13.79
N THR A 64 -6.68 -6.43 14.38
CA THR A 64 -5.39 -6.02 14.95
C THR A 64 -4.30 -5.76 13.91
N PRO A 65 -4.16 -6.52 12.82
CA PRO A 65 -3.19 -6.14 11.78
C PRO A 65 -3.45 -4.73 11.25
N ASN A 66 -2.39 -3.95 11.01
CA ASN A 66 -2.50 -2.75 10.20
C ASN A 66 -2.77 -3.14 8.76
N ALA A 67 -3.56 -2.36 8.06
CA ALA A 67 -3.79 -2.52 6.64
C ALA A 67 -3.54 -1.21 5.90
N VAL A 68 -2.89 -1.32 4.76
CA VAL A 68 -2.70 -0.23 3.82
C VAL A 68 -3.28 -0.67 2.47
N ARG A 69 -3.98 0.24 1.81
CA ARG A 69 -4.58 0.02 0.49
C ARG A 69 -3.92 0.90 -0.55
N MET A 70 -3.24 0.28 -1.49
CA MET A 70 -2.79 0.92 -2.72
C MET A 70 -3.89 0.75 -3.78
N ILE A 71 -4.46 1.86 -4.25
CA ILE A 71 -5.55 1.81 -5.23
C ILE A 71 -4.97 1.51 -6.61
N VAL A 72 -5.39 0.38 -7.18
CA VAL A 72 -4.84 -0.17 -8.43
C VAL A 72 -5.65 0.26 -9.65
N GLU A 73 -6.97 0.19 -9.56
CA GLU A 73 -7.89 0.48 -10.68
C GLU A 73 -9.16 1.15 -10.17
N GLY A 74 -9.67 2.09 -10.95
CA GLY A 74 -10.98 2.71 -10.77
C GLY A 74 -10.98 3.88 -9.76
N GLU A 75 -12.17 4.47 -9.62
CA GLU A 75 -12.49 5.58 -8.72
C GLU A 75 -13.96 5.52 -8.29
N GLY A 76 -14.36 6.36 -7.33
CA GLY A 76 -15.74 6.42 -6.85
C GLY A 76 -16.06 5.49 -5.69
N ALA A 77 -15.15 4.55 -5.36
CA ALA A 77 -15.23 3.83 -4.09
C ALA A 77 -14.59 4.66 -2.95
N TRP A 78 -14.83 4.21 -1.74
CA TRP A 78 -14.28 4.84 -0.54
C TRP A 78 -14.07 3.82 0.58
N THR A 79 -13.13 4.14 1.48
CA THR A 79 -12.98 3.49 2.79
C THR A 79 -13.40 4.48 3.86
N THR A 80 -14.28 4.07 4.78
CA THR A 80 -14.53 4.81 6.01
C THR A 80 -13.66 4.19 7.11
N VAL A 81 -12.85 5.00 7.77
CA VAL A 81 -12.02 4.60 8.91
C VAL A 81 -12.42 5.42 10.11
N ASP A 82 -12.99 4.78 11.13
CA ASP A 82 -13.50 5.42 12.34
C ASP A 82 -14.40 6.64 12.04
N GLY A 83 -15.29 6.46 11.04
CA GLY A 83 -16.21 7.48 10.55
C GLY A 83 -15.62 8.48 9.55
N GLU A 84 -14.33 8.46 9.26
CA GLU A 84 -13.73 9.35 8.26
C GLU A 84 -13.73 8.72 6.87
N LYS A 85 -14.46 9.33 5.94
CA LYS A 85 -14.60 8.85 4.56
C LYS A 85 -13.39 9.27 3.73
N CYS A 86 -12.60 8.27 3.30
CA CYS A 86 -11.44 8.41 2.42
C CYS A 86 -11.84 7.97 1.01
N PRO A 87 -12.01 8.88 0.04
CA PRO A 87 -12.27 8.50 -1.34
C PRO A 87 -11.06 7.78 -1.95
N MET A 88 -11.32 6.87 -2.88
CA MET A 88 -10.32 6.10 -3.61
C MET A 88 -10.12 6.68 -5.00
N ALA A 89 -8.87 6.92 -5.37
CA ALA A 89 -8.45 7.18 -6.73
C ALA A 89 -7.17 6.40 -7.01
N ARG A 90 -6.94 5.99 -8.25
CA ARG A 90 -5.78 5.17 -8.63
C ARG A 90 -4.46 5.79 -8.13
N GLY A 91 -3.62 4.97 -7.52
CA GLY A 91 -2.33 5.34 -6.94
C GLY A 91 -2.39 5.89 -5.51
N ASP A 92 -3.59 6.21 -4.99
CA ASP A 92 -3.74 6.65 -3.60
C ASP A 92 -3.34 5.54 -2.62
N LEU A 93 -2.75 5.97 -1.50
CA LEU A 93 -2.48 5.11 -0.36
C LEU A 93 -3.45 5.45 0.77
N ILE A 94 -4.18 4.45 1.29
CA ILE A 94 -5.15 4.63 2.38
C ILE A 94 -4.77 3.71 3.53
N LEU A 95 -4.62 4.29 4.73
CA LEU A 95 -4.31 3.57 5.95
C LEU A 95 -5.57 3.09 6.66
N THR A 96 -5.49 1.90 7.23
CA THR A 96 -6.43 1.39 8.22
C THR A 96 -5.64 0.89 9.42
N PRO A 97 -5.35 1.78 10.39
CA PRO A 97 -4.57 1.45 11.56
C PRO A 97 -5.23 0.38 12.44
N THR A 98 -4.42 -0.37 13.15
CA THR A 98 -4.81 -1.40 14.12
C THR A 98 -6.01 -0.99 14.96
N GLY A 99 -7.04 -1.84 14.98
CA GLY A 99 -8.18 -1.75 15.89
C GLY A 99 -9.21 -0.67 15.54
N LEU A 100 -9.00 0.12 14.47
CA LEU A 100 -9.98 1.09 14.00
C LEU A 100 -11.07 0.41 13.17
N TRP A 101 -12.33 0.81 13.41
CA TRP A 101 -13.46 0.35 12.62
C TRP A 101 -13.35 0.89 11.20
N HIS A 102 -13.58 0.02 10.21
CA HIS A 102 -13.56 0.41 8.81
C HIS A 102 -14.51 -0.42 7.95
N GLU A 103 -14.97 0.20 6.89
CA GLU A 103 -15.87 -0.38 5.89
C GLU A 103 -15.56 0.23 4.52
N HIS A 104 -16.10 -0.37 3.46
CA HIS A 104 -15.93 0.13 2.11
C HIS A 104 -17.28 0.25 1.43
N GLY A 105 -17.43 1.26 0.60
CA GLY A 105 -18.60 1.44 -0.25
C GLY A 105 -18.21 1.97 -1.60
N HIS A 106 -19.11 1.87 -2.56
CA HIS A 106 -18.87 2.27 -3.93
C HIS A 106 -20.06 3.01 -4.51
N ASP A 107 -19.88 4.31 -4.74
CA ASP A 107 -20.89 5.21 -5.31
C ASP A 107 -20.65 5.49 -6.82
N GLY A 108 -19.57 4.94 -7.40
CA GLY A 108 -19.20 5.09 -8.81
C GLY A 108 -19.84 4.04 -9.71
N ASP A 109 -19.44 4.04 -10.99
CA ASP A 109 -20.02 3.22 -12.07
C ASP A 109 -19.05 2.19 -12.68
N GLN A 110 -17.77 2.21 -12.26
CA GLN A 110 -16.75 1.27 -12.72
C GLN A 110 -16.21 0.45 -11.54
N PRO A 111 -15.76 -0.80 -11.77
CA PRO A 111 -15.12 -1.59 -10.70
C PRO A 111 -13.93 -0.84 -10.08
N VAL A 112 -13.75 -1.01 -8.77
CA VAL A 112 -12.55 -0.51 -8.07
C VAL A 112 -11.78 -1.70 -7.50
N VAL A 113 -10.48 -1.70 -7.75
CA VAL A 113 -9.54 -2.73 -7.28
C VAL A 113 -8.44 -2.06 -6.49
N TRP A 114 -8.07 -2.66 -5.37
CA TRP A 114 -6.91 -2.23 -4.60
C TRP A 114 -6.07 -3.40 -4.12
N LEU A 115 -4.79 -3.12 -3.88
CA LEU A 115 -3.84 -4.02 -3.24
C LEU A 115 -3.86 -3.75 -1.73
N ASP A 116 -4.33 -4.70 -0.95
CA ASP A 116 -4.16 -4.70 0.49
C ASP A 116 -2.75 -5.18 0.85
N VAL A 117 -2.07 -4.40 1.70
CA VAL A 117 -0.77 -4.74 2.28
C VAL A 117 -0.94 -4.73 3.80
N LEU A 118 -0.82 -5.90 4.43
CA LEU A 118 -1.03 -6.05 5.88
C LEU A 118 0.21 -6.66 6.55
N ASP A 119 0.41 -6.28 7.81
CA ASP A 119 1.36 -6.92 8.72
C ASP A 119 0.78 -8.20 9.38
N LEU A 120 -0.27 -8.77 8.78
CA LEU A 120 -0.99 -9.94 9.28
C LEU A 120 -0.09 -11.13 9.66
N PRO A 121 0.92 -11.55 8.86
CA PRO A 121 1.71 -12.73 9.21
C PRO A 121 2.45 -12.58 10.53
N ILE A 122 3.05 -11.42 10.81
CA ILE A 122 3.77 -11.20 12.07
C ILE A 122 2.81 -11.04 13.25
N VAL A 123 1.68 -10.36 13.07
CA VAL A 123 0.65 -10.21 14.11
C VAL A 123 0.03 -11.57 14.45
N TYR A 124 -0.18 -12.42 13.43
CA TYR A 124 -0.66 -13.79 13.62
C TYR A 124 0.39 -14.67 14.34
N PHE A 125 1.65 -14.57 13.94
CA PHE A 125 2.75 -15.29 14.59
C PHE A 125 2.88 -14.95 16.09
N MET A 126 2.60 -13.70 16.46
CA MET A 126 2.58 -13.25 17.87
C MET A 126 1.31 -13.68 18.63
N GLU A 127 0.40 -14.43 18.01
CA GLU A 127 -0.91 -14.82 18.57
C GLU A 127 -1.77 -13.60 18.99
N ALA A 128 -1.56 -12.44 18.34
CA ALA A 128 -2.24 -11.19 18.64
C ALA A 128 -3.33 -10.83 17.61
N SER A 129 -3.61 -11.73 16.65
CA SER A 129 -4.55 -11.47 15.56
C SER A 129 -5.99 -11.76 15.99
N TYR A 130 -6.87 -10.78 15.75
CA TYR A 130 -8.32 -10.97 15.80
C TYR A 130 -9.00 -10.13 14.73
N VAL A 131 -10.23 -10.50 14.38
CA VAL A 131 -11.18 -9.71 13.60
C VAL A 131 -12.54 -9.72 14.30
N LEU A 132 -13.20 -8.57 14.32
CA LEU A 132 -14.55 -8.41 14.88
C LEU A 132 -15.46 -7.74 13.84
N PRO A 133 -16.65 -8.31 13.55
CA PRO A 133 -17.66 -7.65 12.74
C PRO A 133 -18.26 -6.46 13.50
N GLY A 134 -18.69 -5.44 12.78
CA GLY A 134 -19.28 -4.22 13.32
C GLY A 134 -20.50 -3.74 12.55
N GLU A 135 -21.15 -2.74 13.12
CA GLU A 135 -22.26 -2.05 12.46
C GLU A 135 -21.75 -1.01 11.48
N ARG A 136 -22.62 -0.60 10.55
CA ARG A 136 -22.34 0.46 9.58
C ARG A 136 -21.93 1.74 10.30
N GLN A 137 -20.83 2.35 9.86
CA GLN A 137 -20.31 3.55 10.49
C GLN A 137 -21.11 4.81 10.13
N ALA A 138 -21.30 5.69 11.12
CA ALA A 138 -21.73 7.05 10.85
C ALA A 138 -20.56 7.84 10.25
N VAL A 139 -20.78 8.43 9.07
CA VAL A 139 -19.77 9.26 8.40
C VAL A 139 -19.68 10.62 9.06
N LYS A 140 -18.49 11.03 9.47
CA LYS A 140 -18.23 12.35 10.03
C LYS A 140 -18.38 13.44 8.97
N ALA A 141 -18.88 14.60 9.35
CA ALA A 141 -19.10 15.72 8.43
C ALA A 141 -17.81 16.36 7.90
N SER A 142 -16.69 16.21 8.61
CA SER A 142 -15.38 16.76 8.22
C SER A 142 -14.29 15.72 8.36
N ARG A 143 -13.29 15.79 7.48
CA ARG A 143 -12.08 14.99 7.61
C ARG A 143 -11.23 15.52 8.76
N GLY A 144 -10.87 14.63 9.68
CA GLY A 144 -10.02 14.97 10.82
C GLY A 144 -8.56 15.25 10.46
N ASP A 145 -8.14 14.90 9.25
CA ASP A 145 -6.76 15.03 8.78
C ASP A 145 -6.40 16.37 8.11
N ARG A 146 -7.36 17.28 7.92
CA ARG A 146 -7.15 18.54 7.18
C ARG A 146 -5.98 19.38 7.66
N ALA A 147 -5.80 19.46 8.97
CA ALA A 147 -4.72 20.25 9.56
C ALA A 147 -3.36 19.54 9.46
N TRP A 148 -3.35 18.23 9.28
CA TRP A 148 -2.17 17.40 9.23
C TRP A 148 -1.66 17.15 7.80
N SER A 149 -2.50 17.40 6.80
CA SER A 149 -2.21 17.16 5.39
C SER A 149 -1.66 18.40 4.66
N ARG A 150 -1.06 19.34 5.41
CA ARG A 150 -0.43 20.56 4.86
C ARG A 150 1.07 20.50 5.01
N ALA A 151 1.80 20.63 3.91
CA ALA A 151 3.24 20.58 3.92
C ALA A 151 3.85 21.65 4.85
N GLY A 152 4.75 21.22 5.71
CA GLY A 152 5.54 22.09 6.57
C GLY A 152 4.83 22.65 7.80
N VAL A 153 3.55 22.33 8.02
CA VAL A 153 2.81 22.77 9.22
C VAL A 153 1.98 21.63 9.80
N VAL A 154 1.99 21.51 11.12
CA VAL A 154 1.15 20.57 11.88
C VAL A 154 0.56 21.29 13.09
N PRO A 155 -0.57 20.84 13.65
CA PRO A 155 -1.08 21.38 14.92
C PRO A 155 -0.02 21.31 16.02
N SER A 156 0.04 22.35 16.85
CA SER A 156 0.98 22.35 17.98
C SER A 156 0.66 21.22 18.95
N PRO A 157 1.61 20.32 19.27
CA PRO A 157 1.37 19.18 20.16
C PRO A 157 1.06 19.58 21.60
N VAL A 158 1.26 20.85 21.97
CA VAL A 158 0.89 21.41 23.28
C VAL A 158 -0.64 21.56 23.40
N PHE A 159 -1.31 21.86 22.29
CA PHE A 159 -2.74 22.18 22.28
C PHE A 159 -3.61 21.14 21.57
N ALA A 160 -3.03 20.44 20.61
CA ALA A 160 -3.76 19.46 19.82
C ALA A 160 -2.84 18.28 19.44
N ARG A 161 -3.28 17.08 19.74
CA ARG A 161 -2.66 15.84 19.27
C ARG A 161 -3.72 14.99 18.60
N SER A 162 -3.30 14.16 17.66
CA SER A 162 -4.16 13.11 17.13
C SER A 162 -4.44 12.07 18.23
N ASP A 163 -5.67 11.61 18.32
CA ASP A 163 -6.06 10.44 19.10
C ASP A 163 -5.77 9.12 18.34
N LYS A 164 -5.31 9.23 17.10
CA LYS A 164 -4.96 8.11 16.22
C LYS A 164 -3.44 7.92 16.17
N ARG A 165 -3.03 6.71 15.81
CA ARG A 165 -1.60 6.42 15.56
C ARG A 165 -1.01 7.27 14.43
N ASN A 166 -1.82 7.52 13.38
CA ASN A 166 -1.49 8.45 12.31
C ASN A 166 -2.71 9.35 12.03
N PRO A 167 -2.55 10.69 12.10
CA PRO A 167 -3.64 11.62 11.85
C PRO A 167 -4.04 11.68 10.37
N VAL A 168 -3.18 11.23 9.44
CA VAL A 168 -3.44 11.16 8.01
C VAL A 168 -3.83 9.73 7.64
N LEU A 169 -5.01 9.56 7.06
CA LEU A 169 -5.52 8.26 6.63
C LEU A 169 -5.41 8.07 5.11
N ARG A 170 -5.30 9.14 4.33
CA ARG A 170 -5.16 9.07 2.87
C ARG A 170 -4.01 9.93 2.40
N TYR A 171 -3.14 9.35 1.62
CA TYR A 171 -2.05 10.00 0.88
C TYR A 171 -2.41 9.99 -0.61
N PRO A 172 -2.84 11.14 -1.18
CA PRO A 172 -3.19 11.22 -2.60
C PRO A 172 -1.97 10.98 -3.50
N TRP A 173 -2.14 10.17 -4.54
CA TRP A 173 -1.07 9.90 -5.50
C TRP A 173 -0.55 11.17 -6.18
N ALA A 174 -1.44 12.09 -6.50
CA ALA A 174 -1.07 13.36 -7.14
C ALA A 174 -0.01 14.13 -6.32
N GLU A 175 -0.09 14.11 -4.99
CA GLU A 175 0.86 14.77 -4.09
C GLU A 175 2.21 14.04 -4.07
N ALA A 176 2.20 12.70 -3.95
CA ALA A 176 3.42 11.90 -3.96
C ALA A 176 4.13 12.00 -5.31
N ARG A 177 3.36 11.95 -6.42
CA ARG A 177 3.89 12.11 -7.76
C ARG A 177 4.51 13.49 -8.00
N ALA A 178 3.84 14.55 -7.54
CA ALA A 178 4.36 15.91 -7.62
C ALA A 178 5.66 16.08 -6.82
N ALA A 179 5.73 15.50 -5.62
CA ALA A 179 6.94 15.50 -4.79
C ALA A 179 8.11 14.78 -5.48
N LEU A 180 7.87 13.63 -6.10
CA LEU A 180 8.89 12.90 -6.86
C LEU A 180 9.41 13.70 -8.06
N LEU A 181 8.50 14.30 -8.85
CA LEU A 181 8.88 15.12 -9.98
C LEU A 181 9.67 16.37 -9.56
N GLY A 182 9.24 17.02 -8.46
CA GLY A 182 9.98 18.16 -7.87
C GLY A 182 11.38 17.76 -7.43
N LEU A 183 11.50 16.67 -6.65
CA LEU A 183 12.78 16.15 -6.19
C LEU A 183 13.71 15.79 -7.37
N ALA A 184 13.18 15.19 -8.42
CA ALA A 184 13.96 14.85 -9.62
C ALA A 184 14.46 16.07 -10.38
N ALA A 185 13.68 17.16 -10.39
CA ALA A 185 14.04 18.41 -11.02
C ALA A 185 15.05 19.24 -10.21
N ASP A 186 14.84 19.29 -8.88
CA ASP A 186 15.68 20.08 -7.97
C ASP A 186 17.02 19.41 -7.70
N GLN A 187 17.09 18.09 -7.74
CA GLN A 187 18.28 17.27 -7.45
C GLN A 187 18.52 16.23 -8.56
N PRO A 188 18.93 16.67 -9.76
CA PRO A 188 19.10 15.76 -10.91
C PRO A 188 20.24 14.74 -10.73
N GLU A 189 21.17 15.00 -9.80
CA GLU A 189 22.31 14.13 -9.46
C GLU A 189 21.94 12.91 -8.59
N LEU A 190 20.75 12.90 -8.00
CA LEU A 190 20.33 11.74 -7.18
C LEU A 190 20.26 10.46 -8.01
N ASP A 191 20.90 9.40 -7.53
CA ASP A 191 20.81 8.07 -8.11
C ASP A 191 19.38 7.50 -7.98
N ALA A 192 18.71 7.77 -6.87
CA ALA A 192 17.35 7.33 -6.61
C ALA A 192 16.44 8.51 -6.21
N VAL A 193 15.34 8.66 -6.92
CA VAL A 193 14.28 9.63 -6.59
C VAL A 193 13.18 8.89 -5.84
N GLN A 194 13.19 8.97 -4.51
CA GLN A 194 12.27 8.25 -3.65
C GLN A 194 11.73 9.16 -2.55
N VAL A 195 10.45 9.01 -2.24
CA VAL A 195 9.79 9.65 -1.09
C VAL A 195 9.22 8.58 -0.15
N THR A 196 9.14 8.92 1.14
CA THR A 196 8.58 8.06 2.19
C THR A 196 7.23 8.60 2.62
N TYR A 197 6.24 7.73 2.76
CA TYR A 197 4.98 8.08 3.41
C TYR A 197 5.19 8.11 4.93
N VAL A 198 5.00 9.28 5.52
CA VAL A 198 5.30 9.53 6.93
C VAL A 198 4.06 9.91 7.72
N ASN A 199 4.10 9.66 9.02
CA ASN A 199 3.19 10.29 9.97
C ASN A 199 3.60 11.76 10.14
N PRO A 200 2.80 12.75 9.73
CA PRO A 200 3.19 14.15 9.79
C PRO A 200 3.31 14.71 11.22
N GLU A 201 2.73 14.04 12.21
CA GLU A 201 2.85 14.46 13.62
C GLU A 201 4.23 14.15 14.20
N THR A 202 4.86 13.07 13.74
CA THR A 202 6.15 12.59 14.29
C THR A 202 7.30 12.69 13.30
N GLY A 203 7.00 12.68 11.98
CA GLY A 203 8.00 12.54 10.93
C GLY A 203 8.54 11.12 10.77
N GLU A 204 8.00 10.15 11.52
CA GLU A 204 8.37 8.74 11.42
C GLU A 204 7.56 8.04 10.32
N ASP A 205 7.86 6.74 10.08
CA ASP A 205 7.09 5.91 9.15
C ASP A 205 5.58 5.98 9.45
N ALA A 206 4.76 5.92 8.40
CA ALA A 206 3.30 5.98 8.53
C ALA A 206 2.73 4.85 9.39
N GLU A 207 3.41 3.70 9.42
CA GLU A 207 3.05 2.54 10.24
C GLU A 207 4.26 1.98 11.00
N ASN A 208 3.98 1.22 12.06
CA ASN A 208 5.02 0.76 12.97
C ASN A 208 5.83 -0.45 12.48
N ILE A 209 5.24 -1.27 11.64
CA ILE A 209 5.80 -2.56 11.20
C ILE A 209 6.27 -2.48 9.77
N LEU A 210 5.47 -1.88 8.90
CA LEU A 210 5.75 -1.75 7.48
C LEU A 210 6.06 -0.30 7.12
N GLY A 211 7.06 -0.11 6.25
CA GLY A 211 7.40 1.15 5.61
C GLY A 211 6.83 1.21 4.20
N PHE A 212 6.43 2.41 3.78
CA PHE A 212 5.84 2.65 2.47
C PHE A 212 6.55 3.79 1.78
N TYR A 213 6.86 3.58 0.48
CA TYR A 213 7.64 4.51 -0.31
C TYR A 213 7.06 4.61 -1.72
N ALA A 214 7.30 5.75 -2.37
CA ALA A 214 7.13 5.89 -3.80
C ALA A 214 8.48 6.19 -4.43
N LEU A 215 8.83 5.45 -5.49
CA LEU A 215 10.07 5.55 -6.24
C LEU A 215 9.76 5.97 -7.67
N MET A 216 10.49 6.95 -8.19
CA MET A 216 10.50 7.31 -9.60
C MET A 216 11.79 6.82 -10.26
N LEU A 217 11.65 6.12 -11.36
CA LEU A 217 12.75 5.82 -12.28
C LEU A 217 12.68 6.81 -13.46
N ARG A 218 13.79 7.52 -13.71
CA ARG A 218 13.90 8.42 -14.87
C ARG A 218 13.79 7.62 -16.17
N PRO A 219 13.52 8.27 -17.31
CA PRO A 219 13.51 7.60 -18.61
C PRO A 219 14.77 6.77 -18.85
N GLY A 220 14.62 5.48 -19.19
CA GLY A 220 15.71 4.55 -19.45
C GLY A 220 16.64 4.22 -18.27
N GLN A 221 16.34 4.73 -17.07
CA GLN A 221 17.21 4.54 -15.91
C GLN A 221 17.26 3.09 -15.46
N THR A 222 18.46 2.63 -15.13
CA THR A 222 18.69 1.39 -14.36
C THR A 222 19.17 1.79 -12.96
N LEU A 223 18.42 1.36 -11.95
CA LEU A 223 18.72 1.60 -10.54
C LEU A 223 18.96 0.26 -9.83
N ARG A 224 20.11 0.13 -9.18
CA ARG A 224 20.38 -0.98 -8.28
C ARG A 224 20.10 -0.57 -6.82
N LEU A 225 19.11 -1.18 -6.22
CA LEU A 225 18.84 -1.07 -4.81
C LEU A 225 19.78 -1.97 -4.02
N PRO A 226 20.33 -1.51 -2.88
CA PRO A 226 21.23 -2.33 -2.07
C PRO A 226 20.48 -3.52 -1.45
N ALA A 227 21.20 -4.59 -1.18
CA ALA A 227 20.69 -5.69 -0.39
C ALA A 227 20.45 -5.20 1.06
N ARG A 228 19.25 -5.42 1.56
CA ARG A 228 18.84 -5.01 2.92
C ARG A 228 18.15 -6.16 3.64
N SER A 229 18.19 -6.15 4.97
CA SER A 229 17.55 -7.21 5.76
C SER A 229 16.05 -7.37 5.54
N PRO A 230 15.22 -6.31 5.32
CA PRO A 230 13.79 -6.47 5.07
C PRO A 230 13.51 -7.04 3.68
N ALA A 231 12.49 -7.89 3.59
CA ALA A 231 11.84 -8.22 2.33
C ALA A 231 11.11 -6.99 1.77
N GLN A 232 10.96 -6.93 0.44
CA GLN A 232 10.41 -5.77 -0.26
C GLN A 232 9.33 -6.22 -1.26
N VAL A 233 8.24 -5.47 -1.30
CA VAL A 233 7.19 -5.59 -2.32
C VAL A 233 7.29 -4.39 -3.24
N PHE A 234 7.22 -4.62 -4.55
CA PHE A 234 7.22 -3.62 -5.60
C PHE A 234 5.92 -3.73 -6.37
N HIS A 235 5.16 -2.64 -6.42
CA HIS A 235 3.93 -2.54 -7.22
C HIS A 235 4.10 -1.40 -8.24
N LEU A 236 3.92 -1.68 -9.52
CA LEU A 236 4.09 -0.68 -10.57
C LEU A 236 2.81 0.15 -10.72
N ILE A 237 2.91 1.44 -10.36
CA ILE A 237 1.78 2.39 -10.48
C ILE A 237 1.64 2.88 -11.92
N GLU A 238 2.75 3.37 -12.52
CA GLU A 238 2.77 3.93 -13.88
C GLU A 238 4.03 3.47 -14.61
N GLY A 239 3.89 3.14 -15.89
CA GLY A 239 5.00 2.88 -16.78
C GLY A 239 5.26 1.40 -17.06
N ARG A 240 6.53 1.06 -17.31
CA ARG A 240 6.97 -0.31 -17.59
C ARG A 240 8.39 -0.52 -17.06
N VAL A 241 8.56 -1.50 -16.20
CA VAL A 241 9.82 -1.73 -15.46
C VAL A 241 10.27 -3.17 -15.62
N GLN A 242 11.55 -3.37 -15.87
CA GLN A 242 12.19 -4.67 -15.69
C GLN A 242 12.75 -4.73 -14.26
N ALA A 243 12.35 -5.74 -13.50
CA ALA A 243 12.88 -6.05 -12.18
C ALA A 243 13.74 -7.30 -12.24
N GLN A 244 15.01 -7.19 -11.86
CA GLN A 244 15.92 -8.33 -11.67
C GLN A 244 16.05 -8.56 -10.16
N ILE A 245 15.68 -9.75 -9.71
CA ILE A 245 15.70 -10.18 -8.31
C ILE A 245 16.42 -11.52 -8.27
N VAL A 246 17.56 -11.59 -7.60
CA VAL A 246 18.44 -12.75 -7.60
C VAL A 246 18.83 -13.14 -9.05
N ASP A 247 18.46 -14.33 -9.49
CA ASP A 247 18.70 -14.88 -10.83
C ASP A 247 17.48 -14.75 -11.77
N ARG A 248 16.41 -14.09 -11.32
CA ARG A 248 15.15 -13.96 -12.06
C ARG A 248 14.93 -12.54 -12.56
N THR A 249 14.42 -12.45 -13.77
CA THR A 249 14.04 -11.20 -14.39
C THR A 249 12.53 -11.21 -14.68
N PHE A 250 11.85 -10.15 -14.25
CA PHE A 250 10.43 -9.93 -14.46
C PHE A 250 10.23 -8.64 -15.24
N THR A 251 9.37 -8.65 -16.24
CA THR A 251 8.89 -7.42 -16.86
C THR A 251 7.55 -7.07 -16.23
N LEU A 252 7.49 -5.95 -15.54
CA LEU A 252 6.30 -5.45 -14.89
C LEU A 252 5.59 -4.46 -15.81
N ALA A 253 4.31 -4.67 -16.05
CA ALA A 253 3.36 -3.70 -16.57
C ALA A 253 2.67 -2.99 -15.42
N GLU A 254 1.91 -1.92 -15.72
CA GLU A 254 1.11 -1.21 -14.71
C GLU A 254 0.20 -2.17 -13.93
N ALA A 255 0.11 -1.97 -12.63
CA ALA A 255 -0.59 -2.79 -11.66
C ALA A 255 0.04 -4.16 -11.34
N ASP A 256 1.14 -4.54 -12.00
CA ASP A 256 1.89 -5.75 -11.61
C ASP A 256 2.60 -5.58 -10.28
N THR A 257 2.72 -6.69 -9.56
CA THR A 257 3.38 -6.72 -8.24
C THR A 257 4.43 -7.83 -8.21
N CYS A 258 5.59 -7.56 -7.63
CA CYS A 258 6.59 -8.58 -7.32
C CYS A 258 7.11 -8.41 -5.88
N CYS A 259 7.77 -9.45 -5.38
CA CYS A 259 8.35 -9.46 -4.03
C CYS A 259 9.81 -9.94 -4.11
N ALA A 260 10.69 -9.22 -3.43
CA ALA A 260 12.07 -9.62 -3.23
C ALA A 260 12.29 -10.10 -1.78
N PRO A 261 12.99 -11.21 -1.56
CA PRO A 261 13.33 -11.65 -0.22
C PRO A 261 14.32 -10.69 0.43
N GLY A 262 14.43 -10.74 1.76
CA GLY A 262 15.45 -10.01 2.49
C GLY A 262 16.87 -10.42 2.08
N TYR A 263 17.81 -9.49 2.24
CA TYR A 263 19.22 -9.61 1.91
C TYR A 263 19.55 -9.79 0.41
N GLU A 264 18.56 -9.62 -0.47
CA GLU A 264 18.78 -9.67 -1.92
C GLU A 264 18.81 -8.27 -2.53
N ALA A 265 19.76 -8.06 -3.44
CA ALA A 265 19.81 -6.85 -4.25
C ALA A 265 18.75 -6.91 -5.34
N VAL A 266 18.11 -5.76 -5.60
CA VAL A 266 17.12 -5.60 -6.66
C VAL A 266 17.62 -4.59 -7.66
N THR A 267 17.55 -4.92 -8.95
CA THR A 267 17.81 -3.97 -10.03
C THR A 267 16.51 -3.68 -10.75
N LEU A 268 16.16 -2.40 -10.84
CA LEU A 268 14.98 -1.91 -11.54
C LEU A 268 15.43 -1.10 -12.76
N THR A 269 14.91 -1.44 -13.94
CA THR A 269 15.18 -0.69 -15.18
C THR A 269 13.88 -0.18 -15.76
N ASN A 270 13.78 1.15 -15.93
CA ASN A 270 12.67 1.75 -16.65
C ASN A 270 12.80 1.44 -18.14
N LEU A 271 11.82 0.77 -18.72
CA LEU A 271 11.83 0.37 -20.13
C LEU A 271 11.29 1.46 -21.08
N HIS A 272 10.78 2.58 -20.54
CA HIS A 272 10.39 3.73 -21.34
C HIS A 272 11.60 4.66 -21.56
N PRO A 273 11.96 4.95 -22.82
CA PRO A 273 13.09 5.84 -23.12
C PRO A 273 12.80 7.32 -22.83
N ASP A 274 11.51 7.73 -22.86
CA ASP A 274 11.11 9.15 -22.87
C ASP A 274 10.18 9.53 -21.71
N ALA A 275 9.75 8.57 -20.89
CA ALA A 275 8.83 8.80 -19.77
C ALA A 275 9.31 8.14 -18.48
N PRO A 276 9.08 8.78 -17.31
CA PRO A 276 9.37 8.15 -16.02
C PRO A 276 8.43 6.99 -15.74
N SER A 277 8.87 6.05 -14.90
CA SER A 277 8.05 5.01 -14.30
C SER A 277 7.98 5.20 -12.79
N PHE A 278 6.85 4.84 -12.18
CA PHE A 278 6.60 5.03 -10.75
C PHE A 278 6.24 3.72 -10.07
N VAL A 279 6.94 3.43 -8.97
CA VAL A 279 6.82 2.17 -8.23
C VAL A 279 6.44 2.47 -6.79
N PHE A 280 5.38 1.86 -6.29
CA PHE A 280 5.11 1.77 -4.86
C PHE A 280 5.95 0.65 -4.25
N ILE A 281 6.54 0.92 -3.08
CA ILE A 281 7.33 -0.05 -2.33
C ILE A 281 6.76 -0.19 -0.93
N ALA A 282 6.59 -1.43 -0.48
CA ALA A 282 6.33 -1.75 0.91
C ALA A 282 7.43 -2.68 1.43
N ASP A 283 7.92 -2.43 2.64
CA ASP A 283 8.97 -3.26 3.25
C ASP A 283 8.83 -3.36 4.78
N GLU A 284 9.65 -4.22 5.37
CA GLU A 284 9.68 -4.50 6.81
C GLU A 284 10.68 -3.62 7.57
N SER A 285 11.20 -2.53 6.96
CA SER A 285 12.25 -1.69 7.56
C SER A 285 11.91 -1.12 8.93
N PRO A 286 10.70 -0.61 9.21
CA PRO A 286 10.37 -0.11 10.54
C PRO A 286 10.43 -1.18 11.62
N LEU A 287 9.96 -2.40 11.32
CA LEU A 287 10.06 -3.56 12.23
C LEU A 287 11.53 -3.89 12.50
N HIS A 288 12.35 -4.04 11.44
CA HIS A 288 13.76 -4.40 11.58
C HIS A 288 14.56 -3.34 12.35
N ARG A 289 14.27 -2.03 12.13
CA ARG A 289 14.90 -0.96 12.93
C ARG A 289 14.53 -1.04 14.40
N LYS A 290 13.26 -1.28 14.74
CA LYS A 290 12.78 -1.41 16.12
C LYS A 290 13.36 -2.62 16.84
N LEU A 291 13.59 -3.72 16.12
CA LEU A 291 14.21 -4.93 16.67
C LEU A 291 15.75 -4.86 16.69
N GLY A 292 16.37 -3.84 16.09
CA GLY A 292 17.82 -3.71 16.01
C GLY A 292 18.48 -4.69 15.02
N VAL A 293 17.72 -5.23 14.07
CA VAL A 293 18.21 -6.20 13.07
C VAL A 293 18.24 -5.63 11.65
N TYR A 294 18.02 -4.31 11.51
CA TYR A 294 18.12 -3.65 10.20
C TYR A 294 19.59 -3.62 9.75
N GLU A 295 19.83 -4.14 8.55
CA GLU A 295 21.17 -4.23 7.96
C GLU A 295 21.10 -3.91 6.46
N THR A 296 22.15 -3.26 5.95
CA THR A 296 22.39 -3.04 4.51
C THR A 296 23.73 -3.64 4.14
N ARG A 297 23.81 -4.35 3.02
CA ARG A 297 25.01 -5.02 2.49
C ARG A 297 25.37 -4.53 1.10
#